data_a6b7f8452381b5d2533192f547bffdcb
#
_entry.id   a6b7f8452381b5d2533192f547bffdcb
#
_cell.length_a   1.000
_cell.length_b   1.000
_cell.length_c   1.000
_cell.angle_alpha   90.00
_cell.angle_beta   90.00
_cell.angle_gamma   90.00
#
_symmetry.space_group_name_H-M   'P 1'
#
loop_
_entity.id
_entity.type
_entity.pdbx_description
1 polymer ?
#
loop_
_entity_poly.entity_id
_entity_poly.type
_entity_poly.pdbx_seq_one_letter_code
_entity_poly.pdbx_strand_id
1 'polypeptide(L)'
;AVYDARDESRRAVVSIWETASAADTAAGFLSELPEIVERAGEESGFGTMGMFYTVKPDSREDFVEKFDTVGGVLAETDGHIESDLMVNHEDENDMFIASQWASQEDAMDFFGSDAFRDTVQWGRDVLADRPRHVFLA
;
A
#
# COMPACT_ATOMS: atom_id res chain seq x y z
N ALA A 1 -2.11 2.55 12.51
CA ALA A 1 -3.42 2.01 12.12
C ALA A 1 -3.31 0.52 11.79
N VAL A 2 -4.40 -0.19 11.87
CA VAL A 2 -4.51 -1.62 11.55
C VAL A 2 -5.42 -1.76 10.32
N TYR A 3 -4.96 -2.49 9.33
CA TYR A 3 -5.69 -2.75 8.09
C TYR A 3 -5.87 -4.24 7.88
N ASP A 4 -7.05 -4.65 7.48
CA ASP A 4 -7.39 -6.03 7.19
C ASP A 4 -7.45 -6.27 5.67
N ALA A 5 -6.88 -7.36 5.19
CA ALA A 5 -7.07 -7.79 3.80
C ALA A 5 -8.54 -8.11 3.54
N ARG A 6 -9.01 -7.95 2.31
CA ARG A 6 -10.42 -8.16 1.93
C ARG A 6 -10.91 -9.57 2.21
N ASP A 7 -10.03 -10.55 2.14
CA ASP A 7 -10.32 -11.97 2.44
C ASP A 7 -10.06 -12.35 3.91
N GLU A 8 -9.74 -11.36 4.75
CA GLU A 8 -9.40 -11.54 6.16
C GLU A 8 -8.19 -12.46 6.43
N SER A 9 -7.46 -12.84 5.39
CA SER A 9 -6.32 -13.76 5.50
C SER A 9 -5.07 -13.10 6.11
N ARG A 10 -4.96 -11.78 5.98
CA ARG A 10 -3.78 -11.01 6.41
C ARG A 10 -4.19 -9.72 7.10
N ARG A 11 -3.31 -9.26 7.97
CA ARG A 11 -3.45 -7.97 8.66
C ARG A 11 -2.14 -7.20 8.58
N ALA A 12 -2.22 -5.93 8.25
CA ALA A 12 -1.09 -5.01 8.29
C ALA A 12 -1.23 -4.05 9.47
N VAL A 13 -0.15 -3.85 10.20
CA VAL A 13 -0.02 -2.79 11.19
C VAL A 13 0.92 -1.75 10.62
N VAL A 14 0.41 -0.55 10.39
CA VAL A 14 1.19 0.56 9.84
C VAL A 14 1.38 1.62 10.91
N SER A 15 2.62 1.96 11.19
CA SER A 15 2.99 3.02 12.14
C SER A 15 3.91 4.04 11.47
N ILE A 16 3.74 5.30 11.87
CA ILE A 16 4.56 6.42 11.40
C ILE A 16 5.28 6.97 12.61
N TRP A 17 6.58 7.17 12.46
CA TRP A 17 7.47 7.59 13.54
C TRP A 17 8.11 8.94 13.22
N GLU A 18 8.34 9.76 14.24
CA GLU A 18 8.98 11.06 14.07
C GLU A 18 10.46 10.96 13.69
N THR A 19 11.11 9.86 14.09
CA THR A 19 12.54 9.64 13.80
C THR A 19 12.80 8.19 13.40
N ALA A 20 13.82 7.97 12.58
CA ALA A 20 14.28 6.63 12.22
C ALA A 20 14.69 5.82 13.46
N SER A 21 15.37 6.44 14.42
CA SER A 21 15.78 5.77 15.67
C SER A 21 14.59 5.25 16.49
N ALA A 22 13.47 5.96 16.51
CA ALA A 22 12.26 5.49 17.19
C ALA A 22 11.63 4.31 16.44
N ALA A 23 11.63 4.34 15.11
CA ALA A 23 11.17 3.24 14.29
C ALA A 23 12.05 1.99 14.47
N ASP A 24 13.37 2.15 14.48
CA ASP A 24 14.33 1.04 14.70
C ASP A 24 14.15 0.36 16.05
N THR A 25 13.86 1.15 17.10
CA THR A 25 13.58 0.60 18.42
C THR A 25 12.32 -0.26 18.43
N ALA A 26 11.27 0.19 17.76
CA ALA A 26 10.03 -0.58 17.62
C ALA A 26 10.22 -1.82 16.74
N ALA A 27 10.95 -1.68 15.63
CA ALA A 27 11.28 -2.80 14.74
C ALA A 27 12.10 -3.88 15.47
N GLY A 28 13.05 -3.48 16.32
CA GLY A 28 13.81 -4.40 17.16
C GLY A 28 12.93 -5.24 18.11
N PHE A 29 11.90 -4.64 18.67
CA PHE A 29 10.91 -5.37 19.48
C PHE A 29 10.08 -6.35 18.62
N LEU A 30 9.64 -5.91 17.43
CA LEU A 30 8.84 -6.73 16.53
C LEU A 30 9.64 -7.90 15.95
N SER A 31 10.96 -7.76 15.80
CA SER A 31 11.85 -8.82 15.30
C SER A 31 11.97 -10.02 16.25
N GLU A 32 11.58 -9.86 17.51
CA GLU A 32 11.47 -10.97 18.47
C GLU A 32 10.22 -11.83 18.28
N LEU A 33 9.29 -11.42 17.41
CA LEU A 33 8.04 -12.11 17.12
C LEU A 33 8.19 -12.87 15.79
N PRO A 34 8.36 -14.20 15.80
CA PRO A 34 8.82 -14.97 14.63
C PRO A 34 7.88 -14.98 13.41
N GLU A 35 6.67 -14.49 13.53
CA GLU A 35 5.69 -14.50 12.43
C GLU A 35 5.45 -13.11 11.79
N ILE A 36 6.08 -12.05 12.30
CA ILE A 36 5.78 -10.67 11.89
C ILE A 36 6.83 -10.07 10.96
N VAL A 37 8.02 -10.65 10.86
CA VAL A 37 9.20 -10.01 10.23
C VAL A 37 9.46 -10.49 8.82
N GLU A 38 8.49 -10.66 8.00
CA GLU A 38 8.82 -10.99 6.61
C GLU A 38 9.11 -9.79 5.71
N ARG A 39 9.13 -8.52 6.21
CA ARG A 39 9.15 -7.41 5.24
C ARG A 39 9.69 -6.08 5.75
N ALA A 40 10.75 -6.06 6.50
CA ALA A 40 11.52 -4.83 6.65
C ALA A 40 12.32 -4.60 5.37
N GLY A 41 12.01 -3.53 4.66
CA GLY A 41 12.44 -3.29 3.27
C GLY A 41 13.95 -3.20 3.01
N GLU A 42 14.81 -3.19 4.03
CA GLU A 42 16.26 -3.13 3.82
C GLU A 42 16.87 -4.49 3.46
N GLU A 43 16.31 -5.60 3.91
CA GLU A 43 16.86 -6.93 3.63
C GLU A 43 16.46 -7.48 2.27
N SER A 44 15.38 -7.00 1.71
CA SER A 44 14.86 -7.48 0.45
C SER A 44 15.39 -6.76 -0.78
N GLY A 45 15.98 -5.56 -0.61
CA GLY A 45 16.51 -4.75 -1.72
C GLY A 45 15.45 -4.20 -2.68
N PHE A 46 14.16 -4.39 -2.40
CA PHE A 46 13.07 -3.89 -3.22
C PHE A 46 12.21 -2.86 -2.50
N GLY A 47 11.47 -2.09 -3.28
CA GLY A 47 10.59 -1.07 -2.76
C GLY A 47 9.25 -1.64 -2.33
N THR A 48 8.88 -1.43 -1.07
CA THR A 48 7.49 -1.57 -0.64
C THR A 48 6.85 -0.19 -0.61
N MET A 49 5.84 0.00 -1.45
CA MET A 49 5.09 1.24 -1.51
C MET A 49 3.81 1.12 -0.67
N GLY A 50 3.62 2.06 0.23
CA GLY A 50 2.37 2.24 0.96
C GLY A 50 1.54 3.37 0.37
N MET A 51 0.30 3.08 0.02
CA MET A 51 -0.63 4.05 -0.55
C MET A 51 -1.86 4.13 0.34
N PHE A 52 -2.13 5.33 0.87
CA PHE A 52 -3.21 5.56 1.82
C PHE A 52 -4.30 6.40 1.15
N TYR A 53 -5.53 5.93 1.23
CA TYR A 53 -6.69 6.53 0.58
C TYR A 53 -7.84 6.70 1.55
N THR A 54 -8.43 7.88 1.55
CA THR A 54 -9.74 8.13 2.16
C THR A 54 -10.77 8.16 1.05
N VAL A 55 -11.58 7.12 0.97
CA VAL A 55 -12.58 6.93 -0.10
C VAL A 55 -13.92 7.50 0.34
N LYS A 56 -14.64 8.15 -0.56
CA LYS A 56 -16.01 8.59 -0.28
C LYS A 56 -16.89 7.37 0.02
N PRO A 57 -17.80 7.43 1.01
CA PRO A 57 -18.63 6.29 1.40
C PRO A 57 -19.39 5.64 0.24
N ASP A 58 -19.91 6.44 -0.68
CA ASP A 58 -20.69 5.98 -1.83
C ASP A 58 -19.82 5.42 -2.97
N SER A 59 -18.48 5.55 -2.87
CA SER A 59 -17.53 5.18 -3.91
C SER A 59 -16.65 3.98 -3.54
N ARG A 60 -16.91 3.31 -2.42
CA ARG A 60 -16.10 2.18 -1.96
C ARG A 60 -16.09 1.01 -2.94
N GLU A 61 -17.26 0.63 -3.45
CA GLU A 61 -17.36 -0.47 -4.42
C GLU A 61 -16.62 -0.12 -5.72
N ASP A 62 -16.78 1.10 -6.22
CA ASP A 62 -16.09 1.58 -7.40
C ASP A 62 -14.57 1.59 -7.20
N PHE A 63 -14.09 1.95 -6.02
CA PHE A 63 -12.67 1.96 -5.68
C PHE A 63 -12.08 0.54 -5.69
N VAL A 64 -12.79 -0.42 -5.09
CA VAL A 64 -12.39 -1.84 -5.08
C VAL A 64 -12.35 -2.42 -6.49
N GLU A 65 -13.38 -2.16 -7.30
CA GLU A 65 -13.45 -2.60 -8.69
C GLU A 65 -12.31 -1.99 -9.54
N LYS A 66 -12.03 -0.71 -9.32
CA LYS A 66 -10.90 -0.04 -9.99
C LYS A 66 -9.56 -0.65 -9.59
N PHE A 67 -9.36 -0.97 -8.32
CA PHE A 67 -8.17 -1.66 -7.86
C PHE A 67 -8.00 -3.02 -8.57
N ASP A 68 -9.06 -3.80 -8.67
CA ASP A 68 -9.03 -5.10 -9.36
C ASP A 68 -8.69 -4.95 -10.85
N THR A 69 -9.19 -3.90 -11.50
CA THR A 69 -8.85 -3.57 -12.89
C THR A 69 -7.38 -3.20 -13.06
N VAL A 70 -6.87 -2.34 -12.18
CA VAL A 70 -5.44 -1.93 -12.17
C VAL A 70 -4.54 -3.12 -11.83
N GLY A 71 -5.02 -4.04 -10.99
CA GLY A 71 -4.32 -5.29 -10.67
C GLY A 71 -3.98 -6.12 -11.89
N GLY A 72 -4.85 -6.14 -12.90
CA GLY A 72 -4.57 -6.78 -14.18
C GLY A 72 -3.40 -6.13 -14.94
N VAL A 73 -3.31 -4.80 -14.88
CA VAL A 73 -2.18 -4.06 -15.48
C VAL A 73 -0.89 -4.32 -14.70
N LEU A 74 -0.98 -4.31 -13.37
CA LEU A 74 0.16 -4.56 -12.50
C LEU A 74 0.75 -5.95 -12.70
N ALA A 75 -0.10 -6.96 -12.90
CA ALA A 75 0.35 -8.35 -13.11
C ALA A 75 1.25 -8.51 -14.36
N GLU A 76 1.12 -7.61 -15.32
CA GLU A 76 1.91 -7.59 -16.57
C GLU A 76 3.02 -6.52 -16.52
N THR A 77 3.18 -5.81 -15.41
CA THR A 77 4.17 -4.73 -15.28
C THR A 77 5.49 -5.30 -14.77
N ASP A 78 6.58 -5.01 -15.48
CA ASP A 78 7.92 -5.42 -15.08
C ASP A 78 8.27 -4.89 -13.68
N GLY A 79 8.87 -5.75 -12.87
CA GLY A 79 9.28 -5.41 -11.51
C GLY A 79 8.18 -5.45 -10.45
N HIS A 80 6.90 -5.55 -10.84
CA HIS A 80 5.82 -5.72 -9.88
C HIS A 80 5.82 -7.14 -9.30
N ILE A 81 5.72 -7.25 -7.98
CA ILE A 81 5.69 -8.53 -7.27
C ILE A 81 4.26 -8.84 -6.82
N GLU A 82 3.71 -7.99 -5.97
CA GLU A 82 2.32 -8.12 -5.51
C GLU A 82 1.75 -6.77 -5.04
N SER A 83 0.44 -6.66 -5.07
CA SER A 83 -0.29 -5.54 -4.46
C SER A 83 -1.55 -6.04 -3.77
N ASP A 84 -1.77 -5.55 -2.54
CA ASP A 84 -2.94 -5.87 -1.74
C ASP A 84 -3.71 -4.61 -1.38
N LEU A 85 -5.02 -4.65 -1.55
CA LEU A 85 -5.93 -3.66 -1.01
C LEU A 85 -6.44 -4.13 0.35
N MET A 86 -6.22 -3.30 1.36
CA MET A 86 -6.59 -3.55 2.74
C MET A 86 -7.49 -2.43 3.26
N VAL A 87 -8.35 -2.74 4.21
CA VAL A 87 -9.32 -1.80 4.78
C VAL A 87 -9.00 -1.59 6.26
N ASN A 88 -9.02 -0.33 6.72
CA ASN A 88 -8.82 -0.01 8.11
C ASN A 88 -9.87 -0.70 8.97
N HIS A 89 -9.40 -1.39 10.02
CA HIS A 89 -10.23 -2.15 10.95
C HIS A 89 -11.31 -1.31 11.64
N GLU A 90 -11.06 -0.01 11.84
CA GLU A 90 -11.96 0.91 12.54
C GLU A 90 -12.71 1.85 11.59
N ASP A 91 -12.28 1.99 10.34
CA ASP A 91 -12.87 2.91 9.35
C ASP A 91 -12.85 2.30 7.94
N GLU A 92 -13.98 1.83 7.49
CA GLU A 92 -14.12 1.19 6.17
C GLU A 92 -13.89 2.14 4.96
N ASN A 93 -13.81 3.44 5.18
CA ASN A 93 -13.49 4.44 4.16
C ASN A 93 -11.99 4.73 4.06
N ASP A 94 -11.21 4.31 5.05
CA ASP A 94 -9.75 4.41 5.05
C ASP A 94 -9.16 3.12 4.51
N MET A 95 -8.56 3.21 3.33
CA MET A 95 -7.99 2.07 2.61
C MET A 95 -6.49 2.22 2.44
N PHE A 96 -5.81 1.09 2.47
CA PHE A 96 -4.38 0.99 2.33
C PHE A 96 -4.03 -0.02 1.23
N ILE A 97 -3.20 0.40 0.28
CA ILE A 97 -2.62 -0.51 -0.70
C ILE A 97 -1.15 -0.71 -0.36
N ALA A 98 -0.77 -1.95 -0.08
CA ALA A 98 0.62 -2.37 0.02
C ALA A 98 1.05 -2.94 -1.33
N SER A 99 2.08 -2.35 -1.94
CA SER A 99 2.58 -2.76 -3.25
C SER A 99 4.07 -3.08 -3.17
N GLN A 100 4.45 -4.26 -3.59
CA GLN A 100 5.84 -4.73 -3.59
C GLN A 100 6.42 -4.77 -5.00
N TRP A 101 7.65 -4.26 -5.11
CA TRP A 101 8.37 -4.10 -6.36
C TRP A 101 9.79 -4.64 -6.23
N ALA A 102 10.34 -5.14 -7.32
CA ALA A 102 11.71 -5.63 -7.36
C ALA A 102 12.75 -4.52 -7.08
N SER A 103 12.39 -3.26 -7.39
CA SER A 103 13.19 -2.08 -7.06
C SER A 103 12.30 -0.86 -6.90
N GLN A 104 12.82 0.20 -6.27
CA GLN A 104 12.14 1.50 -6.24
C GLN A 104 12.00 2.12 -7.63
N GLU A 105 12.98 1.88 -8.52
CA GLU A 105 12.96 2.36 -9.90
C GLU A 105 11.76 1.78 -10.67
N ASP A 106 11.52 0.48 -10.56
CA ASP A 106 10.36 -0.16 -11.21
C ASP A 106 9.04 0.42 -10.70
N ALA A 107 8.92 0.66 -9.39
CA ALA A 107 7.75 1.31 -8.81
C ALA A 107 7.57 2.73 -9.37
N MET A 108 8.63 3.53 -9.41
CA MET A 108 8.58 4.89 -9.90
C MET A 108 8.26 4.96 -11.39
N ASP A 109 8.73 4.03 -12.20
CA ASP A 109 8.40 3.92 -13.62
C ASP A 109 6.89 3.68 -13.81
N PHE A 110 6.30 2.79 -13.02
CA PHE A 110 4.86 2.56 -13.06
C PHE A 110 4.07 3.81 -12.64
N PHE A 111 4.46 4.47 -11.54
CA PHE A 111 3.79 5.69 -11.06
C PHE A 111 3.93 6.89 -12.01
N GLY A 112 4.95 6.89 -12.86
CA GLY A 112 5.13 7.87 -13.94
C GLY A 112 4.41 7.49 -15.24
N SER A 113 3.79 6.32 -15.33
CA SER A 113 3.13 5.82 -16.53
C SER A 113 1.79 6.52 -16.81
N ASP A 114 1.36 6.47 -18.08
CA ASP A 114 0.05 7.00 -18.49
C ASP A 114 -1.09 6.21 -17.82
N ALA A 115 -0.95 4.90 -17.67
CA ALA A 115 -1.94 4.06 -17.00
C ALA A 115 -2.20 4.50 -15.55
N PHE A 116 -1.13 4.81 -14.81
CA PHE A 116 -1.29 5.32 -13.45
C PHE A 116 -1.84 6.75 -13.43
N ARG A 117 -1.44 7.60 -14.36
CA ARG A 117 -1.96 8.96 -14.50
C ARG A 117 -3.47 8.98 -14.73
N ASP A 118 -3.98 8.10 -15.58
CA ASP A 118 -5.41 7.95 -15.82
C ASP A 118 -6.15 7.49 -14.57
N THR A 119 -5.56 6.59 -13.79
CA THR A 119 -6.08 6.14 -12.50
C THR A 119 -6.13 7.27 -11.49
N VAL A 120 -5.10 8.10 -11.40
CA VAL A 120 -5.08 9.30 -10.52
C VAL A 120 -6.16 10.29 -10.91
N GLN A 121 -6.36 10.52 -12.21
CA GLN A 121 -7.41 11.42 -12.70
C GLN A 121 -8.79 10.92 -12.30
N TRP A 122 -9.06 9.64 -12.46
CA TRP A 122 -10.28 9.00 -12.00
C TRP A 122 -10.45 9.11 -10.47
N GLY A 123 -9.38 8.92 -9.71
CA GLY A 123 -9.37 8.96 -8.25
C GLY A 123 -9.87 10.29 -7.66
N ARG A 124 -9.72 11.40 -8.38
CA ARG A 124 -10.19 12.73 -7.93
C ARG A 124 -11.70 12.77 -7.64
N ASP A 125 -12.47 11.96 -8.34
CA ASP A 125 -13.92 11.93 -8.19
C ASP A 125 -14.38 11.05 -7.02
N VAL A 126 -13.61 10.06 -6.62
CA VAL A 126 -13.97 9.04 -5.63
C VAL A 126 -13.31 9.21 -4.27
N LEU A 127 -12.22 9.98 -4.18
CA LEU A 127 -11.50 10.22 -2.94
C LEU A 127 -12.06 11.43 -2.19
N ALA A 128 -12.19 11.26 -0.87
CA ALA A 128 -12.62 12.32 0.04
C ALA A 128 -11.47 13.26 0.40
N ASP A 129 -10.23 12.78 0.32
CA ASP A 129 -9.03 13.54 0.66
C ASP A 129 -7.89 13.18 -0.29
N ARG A 130 -6.82 13.96 -0.24
CA ARG A 130 -5.62 13.73 -1.06
C ARG A 130 -4.91 12.44 -0.62
N PRO A 131 -4.61 11.53 -1.55
CA PRO A 131 -3.90 10.31 -1.22
C PRO A 131 -2.45 10.60 -0.78
N ARG A 132 -1.92 9.71 0.03
CA ARG A 132 -0.52 9.75 0.44
C ARG A 132 0.19 8.47 -0.02
N HIS A 133 1.27 8.63 -0.75
CA HIS A 133 2.11 7.55 -1.24
C HIS A 133 3.50 7.68 -0.62
N VAL A 134 3.98 6.61 0.00
CA VAL A 134 5.29 6.58 0.66
C VAL A 134 5.97 5.23 0.45
N PHE A 135 7.28 5.22 0.33
CA PHE A 135 8.04 3.98 0.45
C PHE A 135 8.09 3.56 1.93
N LEU A 136 7.79 2.30 2.18
CA LEU A 136 7.88 1.68 3.48
C LEU A 136 9.23 0.94 3.59
N ALA A 137 9.94 1.22 4.66
CA ALA A 137 11.21 0.57 4.95
C ALA A 137 11.00 -0.77 5.65
#